data_bbccfcd0d2275c77039188556e6689a5
#
_entry.id   bbccfcd0d2275c77039188556e6689a5
#
_cell.length_a   1.000
_cell.length_b   1.000
_cell.length_c   1.000
_cell.angle_alpha   90.00
_cell.angle_beta   90.00
_cell.angle_gamma   90.00
#
_symmetry.space_group_name_H-M   'P 1'
#
loop_
_entity.id
_entity.type
_entity.pdbx_description
1 polymer ?
#
loop_
_entity_poly.entity_id
_entity_poly.type
_entity_poly.pdbx_seq_one_letter_code
_entity_poly.pdbx_strand_id
1 'polypeptide(L)' 'DPINLMSYVAFVFRKLFGYSEEKATKLMLDVHHKGRATVSSGTRTEAERDVHRLHSHGLWATMEHDK' A
#
# COMPACT_ATOMS: atom_id res chain seq x y z
N ASP A 1 -6.15 17.63 1.93
CA ASP A 1 -4.78 18.13 2.07
C ASP A 1 -3.80 17.04 1.68
N PRO A 2 -2.92 17.28 0.69
CA PRO A 2 -1.99 16.25 0.22
C PRO A 2 -1.10 15.65 1.32
N ILE A 3 -0.67 16.47 2.29
CA ILE A 3 0.17 15.98 3.38
C ILE A 3 -0.61 15.01 4.27
N ASN A 4 -1.87 15.32 4.56
CA ASN A 4 -2.73 14.44 5.36
C ASN A 4 -3.00 13.14 4.62
N LEU A 5 -3.22 13.19 3.30
CA LEU A 5 -3.42 11.99 2.50
C LEU A 5 -2.16 11.12 2.49
N MET A 6 -0.99 11.73 2.36
CA MET A 6 0.28 11.00 2.37
C MET A 6 0.50 10.32 3.72
N SER A 7 0.25 11.04 4.81
CA SER A 7 0.37 10.49 6.16
C SER A 7 -0.61 9.35 6.38
N TYR A 8 -1.83 9.49 5.87
CA TYR A 8 -2.82 8.43 5.99
C TYR A 8 -2.40 7.17 5.23
N VAL A 9 -1.87 7.31 4.02
CA VAL A 9 -1.41 6.18 3.23
C VAL A 9 -0.30 5.42 3.97
N ALA A 10 0.69 6.14 4.48
CA ALA A 10 1.77 5.53 5.25
C ALA A 10 1.23 4.83 6.51
N PHE A 11 0.27 5.45 7.19
CA PHE A 11 -0.38 4.85 8.35
C PHE A 11 -1.06 3.52 7.98
N VAL A 12 -1.79 3.50 6.87
CA VAL A 12 -2.48 2.28 6.41
C VAL A 12 -1.48 1.17 6.12
N PHE A 13 -0.37 1.47 5.46
CA PHE A 13 0.66 0.46 5.18
C PHE A 13 1.22 -0.13 6.47
N ARG A 14 1.43 0.71 7.49
CA ARG A 14 1.90 0.22 8.79
C ARG A 14 0.83 -0.64 9.47
N LYS A 15 -0.40 -0.18 9.43
CA LYS A 15 -1.52 -0.89 10.08
C LYS A 15 -1.76 -2.25 9.46
N LEU A 16 -1.81 -2.32 8.13
CA LEU A 16 -2.20 -3.54 7.43
C LEU A 16 -1.07 -4.55 7.31
N PHE A 17 0.16 -4.07 7.14
CA PHE A 17 1.28 -4.95 6.83
C PHE A 17 2.33 -5.02 7.93
N GLY A 18 2.20 -4.22 8.97
CA GLY A 18 3.16 -4.21 10.06
C GLY A 18 4.52 -3.62 9.69
N TYR A 19 4.58 -2.82 8.64
CA TYR A 19 5.83 -2.21 8.19
C TYR A 19 6.31 -1.14 9.17
N SER A 20 7.62 -0.94 9.20
CA SER A 20 8.21 0.17 9.94
C SER A 20 7.75 1.51 9.34
N GLU A 21 7.88 2.56 10.12
CA GLU A 21 7.58 3.91 9.62
C GLU A 21 8.43 4.25 8.40
N GLU A 22 9.72 3.89 8.44
CA GLU A 22 10.64 4.13 7.33
C GLU A 22 10.17 3.44 6.05
N LYS A 23 9.85 2.15 6.16
CA LYS A 23 9.40 1.38 5.00
C LYS A 23 8.07 1.90 4.46
N ALA A 24 7.12 2.17 5.35
CA ALA A 24 5.80 2.66 4.95
C ALA A 24 5.91 4.02 4.26
N THR A 25 6.75 4.90 4.79
CA THR A 25 6.97 6.22 4.21
C THR A 25 7.62 6.11 2.83
N LYS A 26 8.60 5.22 2.68
CA LYS A 26 9.24 5.01 1.38
C LYS A 26 8.23 4.53 0.34
N LEU A 27 7.40 3.56 0.70
CA LEU A 27 6.38 3.04 -0.22
C LEU A 27 5.36 4.12 -0.58
N MET A 28 4.94 4.91 0.40
CA MET A 28 4.02 6.01 0.15
C MET A 28 4.63 7.04 -0.81
N LEU A 29 5.91 7.38 -0.61
CA LEU A 29 6.60 8.32 -1.51
C LEU A 29 6.76 7.73 -2.91
N ASP A 30 7.02 6.42 -3.03
CA ASP A 30 7.09 5.78 -4.33
C ASP A 30 5.76 5.88 -5.08
N VAL A 31 4.64 5.65 -4.39
CA VAL A 31 3.32 5.82 -5.00
C VAL A 31 3.13 7.27 -5.44
N HIS A 32 3.51 8.22 -4.59
CA HIS A 32 3.34 9.64 -4.88
C HIS A 32 4.18 10.10 -6.07
N HIS A 33 5.45 9.70 -6.12
CA HIS A 33 6.38 10.17 -7.14
C HIS A 33 6.29 9.38 -8.45
N LYS A 34 6.01 8.09 -8.38
CA LYS A 34 6.00 7.21 -9.54
C LYS A 34 4.59 6.84 -10.02
N GLY A 35 3.59 7.21 -9.25
CA GLY A 35 2.19 6.91 -9.55
C GLY A 35 1.75 5.52 -9.09
N ARG A 36 2.67 4.63 -8.75
CA ARG A 36 2.38 3.29 -8.27
C ARG A 36 3.59 2.67 -7.58
N ALA A 37 3.34 1.66 -6.76
CA ALA A 37 4.41 0.88 -6.13
C ALA A 37 3.86 -0.48 -5.74
N THR A 38 4.71 -1.50 -5.75
CA THR A 38 4.35 -2.80 -5.19
C THR A 38 4.51 -2.71 -3.69
N VAL A 39 3.39 -2.79 -2.96
CA VAL A 39 3.40 -2.60 -1.51
C VAL A 39 3.38 -3.92 -0.73
N SER A 40 3.00 -5.02 -1.36
CA SER A 40 3.09 -6.35 -0.76
C SER A 40 3.12 -7.39 -1.85
N SER A 41 3.53 -8.61 -1.48
CA SER A 41 3.60 -9.75 -2.38
C SER A 41 3.19 -11.01 -1.63
N GLY A 42 2.72 -12.00 -2.35
CA GLY A 42 2.32 -13.25 -1.75
C GLY A 42 1.60 -14.14 -2.75
N THR A 43 0.92 -15.15 -2.24
CA THR A 43 0.07 -16.00 -3.08
C THR A 43 -1.08 -15.17 -3.62
N ARG A 44 -1.78 -15.71 -4.63
CA ARG A 44 -2.96 -15.04 -5.18
C ARG A 44 -3.99 -14.75 -4.10
N THR A 45 -4.26 -15.71 -3.24
CA THR A 45 -5.24 -15.51 -2.16
C THR A 45 -4.80 -14.40 -1.21
N GLU A 46 -3.52 -14.38 -0.85
CA GLU A 46 -2.98 -13.31 0.00
C GLU A 46 -3.05 -11.96 -0.68
N ALA A 47 -2.70 -11.89 -1.97
CA ALA A 47 -2.76 -10.64 -2.72
C ALA A 47 -4.19 -10.13 -2.84
N GLU A 48 -5.15 -11.02 -3.11
CA GLU A 48 -6.56 -10.65 -3.16
C GLU A 48 -7.04 -10.07 -1.83
N ARG A 49 -6.65 -10.69 -0.72
CA ARG A 49 -6.98 -10.20 0.61
C ARG A 49 -6.38 -8.81 0.84
N ASP A 50 -5.12 -8.61 0.46
CA ASP A 50 -4.45 -7.33 0.65
C ASP A 50 -5.10 -6.23 -0.18
N VAL A 51 -5.48 -6.52 -1.42
CA VAL A 51 -6.22 -5.58 -2.27
C VAL A 51 -7.53 -5.19 -1.60
N HIS A 52 -8.28 -6.19 -1.10
CA HIS A 52 -9.55 -5.94 -0.43
C HIS A 52 -9.36 -5.05 0.81
N ARG A 53 -8.34 -5.34 1.61
CA ARG A 53 -8.05 -4.56 2.82
C ARG A 53 -7.68 -3.11 2.49
N LEU A 54 -6.88 -2.90 1.45
CA LEU A 54 -6.53 -1.55 1.00
C LEU A 54 -7.77 -0.80 0.51
N HIS A 55 -8.63 -1.46 -0.28
CA HIS A 55 -9.89 -0.85 -0.71
C HIS A 55 -10.78 -0.48 0.48
N SER A 56 -10.83 -1.34 1.48
CA SER A 56 -11.63 -1.07 2.69
C SER A 56 -11.14 0.16 3.45
N HIS A 57 -9.88 0.54 3.26
CA HIS A 57 -9.30 1.74 3.85
C HIS A 57 -9.30 2.93 2.89
N GLY A 58 -10.00 2.79 1.76
CA GLY A 58 -10.16 3.89 0.79
C GLY A 58 -8.99 4.09 -0.15
N LEU A 59 -8.08 3.11 -0.23
CA LEU A 59 -6.92 3.21 -1.12
C LEU A 59 -7.14 2.39 -2.39
N TRP A 60 -6.66 2.92 -3.51
CA TRP A 60 -6.67 2.20 -4.79
C TRP A 60 -5.55 1.16 -4.77
N ALA A 61 -5.91 -0.06 -5.14
CA ALA A 61 -4.94 -1.15 -5.24
C ALA A 61 -5.41 -2.15 -6.26
N THR A 62 -4.45 -2.75 -6.94
CA THR A 62 -4.69 -3.85 -7.87
C THR A 62 -3.63 -4.89 -7.58
N MET A 63 -3.79 -6.08 -8.11
CA MET A 63 -2.73 -7.08 -8.04
C MET A 63 -2.24 -7.40 -9.43
N GLU A 64 -0.96 -7.76 -9.50
CA GLU A 64 -0.32 -8.19 -10.73
C GLU A 64 0.22 -9.59 -10.53
N HIS A 65 0.21 -10.36 -11.59
CA HIS A 65 0.78 -11.70 -11.57
C HIS A 65 2.22 -11.65 -12.07
N ASP A 66 3.14 -12.04 -11.23
CA ASP A 66 4.54 -12.21 -11.64
C ASP A 66 4.66 -13.56 -12.31
N LYS A 67 5.53 -13.64 -13.26
CA LYS A 67 5.75 -14.89 -13.98
C LYS A 67 6.46 -15.92 -13.15
#